data_a4561bd7c0b3048493abc61908cfc7fe
#
_entry.id   a4561bd7c0b3048493abc61908cfc7fe
#
_cell.length_a   1.000
_cell.length_b   1.000
_cell.length_c   1.000
_cell.angle_alpha   90.00
_cell.angle_beta   90.00
_cell.angle_gamma   90.00
#
_symmetry.space_group_name_H-M   'P 1'
#
loop_
_entity.id
_entity.type
_entity.pdbx_description
1 polymer ?
#
loop_
_entity_poly.entity_id
_entity_poly.type
_entity_poly.pdbx_seq_one_letter_code
_entity_poly.pdbx_strand_id
1 'polypeptide(L)'
;MDPEQRHRTIRDHYEKVWSAGDAWSFDTSPYEAARFAALMAVLADRRHGRAVEIGCGAGAFTEHLRGVADHLLALDVAEAAIARARERCARAIPGNAVDFVAANAMEYDFEATGPWDLVVLVETIYCLGWLYPFFDIGLFAMELAAALAPGGRLLLSNTFGAERDWLMRPCLINTYRDLFRNVGLELERETTFTGIKDGEEFRVLVSLFRRQP
;
A
#
# COMPACT_ATOMS: atom_id res chain seq x y z
N MET A 1 13.86 20.05 5.81
CA MET A 1 13.04 19.50 6.91
C MET A 1 13.85 18.34 7.47
N ASP A 2 14.03 18.28 8.79
CA ASP A 2 14.71 17.14 9.40
C ASP A 2 13.79 15.89 9.44
N PRO A 3 14.34 14.69 9.66
CA PRO A 3 13.57 13.45 9.64
C PRO A 3 12.41 13.43 10.65
N GLU A 4 12.63 13.88 11.89
CA GLU A 4 11.57 13.92 12.90
C GLU A 4 10.44 14.88 12.53
N GLN A 5 10.76 16.01 11.92
CA GLN A 5 9.76 16.97 11.47
C GLN A 5 8.94 16.39 10.31
N ARG A 6 9.56 15.63 9.38
CA ARG A 6 8.84 14.91 8.32
C ARG A 6 7.88 13.89 8.91
N HIS A 7 8.36 13.07 9.82
CA HIS A 7 7.53 12.07 10.50
C HIS A 7 6.33 12.72 11.20
N ARG A 8 6.56 13.79 11.98
CA ARG A 8 5.46 14.52 12.63
C ARG A 8 4.46 15.06 11.61
N THR A 9 4.94 15.67 10.53
CA THR A 9 4.07 16.26 9.50
C THR A 9 3.15 15.24 8.86
N ILE A 10 3.66 14.07 8.46
CA ILE A 10 2.84 13.03 7.83
C ILE A 10 1.88 12.40 8.83
N ARG A 11 2.36 12.07 10.03
CA ARG A 11 1.54 11.51 11.09
C ARG A 11 0.38 12.44 11.44
N ASP A 12 0.66 13.70 11.75
CA ASP A 12 -0.37 14.66 12.19
C ASP A 12 -1.39 14.96 11.07
N HIS A 13 -0.96 14.94 9.80
CA HIS A 13 -1.86 15.06 8.66
C HIS A 13 -2.83 13.86 8.59
N TYR A 14 -2.33 12.63 8.55
CA TYR A 14 -3.17 11.45 8.44
C TYR A 14 -3.95 11.15 9.72
N GLU A 15 -3.41 11.47 10.89
CA GLU A 15 -4.14 11.41 12.15
C GLU A 15 -5.42 12.26 12.09
N LYS A 16 -5.31 13.50 11.57
CA LYS A 16 -6.46 14.38 11.37
C LYS A 16 -7.45 13.84 10.35
N VAL A 17 -6.94 13.32 9.22
CA VAL A 17 -7.79 12.75 8.15
C VAL A 17 -8.60 11.57 8.68
N TRP A 18 -7.95 10.60 9.32
CA TRP A 18 -8.61 9.39 9.79
C TRP A 18 -9.49 9.61 11.03
N SER A 19 -9.17 10.60 11.85
CA SER A 19 -10.06 11.01 12.96
C SER A 19 -11.38 11.59 12.46
N ALA A 20 -11.40 12.24 11.28
CA ALA A 20 -12.60 12.83 10.71
C ALA A 20 -13.58 11.82 10.07
N GLY A 21 -13.14 10.60 9.76
CA GLY A 21 -14.00 9.56 9.19
C GLY A 21 -13.43 8.87 7.96
N ASP A 22 -14.31 8.30 7.12
CA ASP A 22 -13.97 7.71 5.83
C ASP A 22 -13.87 8.81 4.75
N ALA A 23 -12.72 9.46 4.68
CA ALA A 23 -12.46 10.58 3.78
C ALA A 23 -12.55 10.19 2.29
N TRP A 24 -12.40 8.92 1.95
CA TRP A 24 -12.38 8.43 0.58
C TRP A 24 -13.62 7.60 0.22
N SER A 25 -14.60 7.49 1.13
CA SER A 25 -15.83 6.73 0.92
C SER A 25 -15.58 5.26 0.58
N PHE A 26 -14.59 4.63 1.20
CA PHE A 26 -14.25 3.22 0.94
C PHE A 26 -15.41 2.27 1.19
N ASP A 27 -16.29 2.60 2.15
CA ASP A 27 -17.42 1.75 2.53
C ASP A 27 -18.62 1.87 1.59
N THR A 28 -18.71 2.95 0.82
CA THR A 28 -19.93 3.27 0.07
C THR A 28 -19.71 3.49 -1.42
N SER A 29 -18.47 3.69 -1.86
CA SER A 29 -18.15 3.97 -3.26
C SER A 29 -18.12 2.69 -4.11
N PRO A 30 -18.97 2.55 -5.13
CA PRO A 30 -18.87 1.45 -6.09
C PRO A 30 -17.53 1.42 -6.85
N TYR A 31 -16.92 2.60 -7.05
CA TYR A 31 -15.59 2.72 -7.64
C TYR A 31 -14.54 2.00 -6.78
N GLU A 32 -14.53 2.26 -5.46
CA GLU A 32 -13.56 1.66 -4.55
C GLU A 32 -13.74 0.15 -4.46
N ALA A 33 -14.98 -0.33 -4.40
CA ALA A 33 -15.28 -1.76 -4.44
C ALA A 33 -14.77 -2.43 -5.73
N ALA A 34 -14.98 -1.81 -6.90
CA ALA A 34 -14.49 -2.31 -8.18
C ALA A 34 -12.95 -2.25 -8.27
N ARG A 35 -12.33 -1.18 -7.75
CA ARG A 35 -10.89 -1.03 -7.68
C ARG A 35 -10.25 -2.14 -6.83
N PHE A 36 -10.77 -2.38 -5.62
CA PHE A 36 -10.27 -3.46 -4.76
C PHE A 36 -10.46 -4.85 -5.39
N ALA A 37 -11.57 -5.09 -6.07
CA ALA A 37 -11.78 -6.34 -6.80
C ALA A 37 -10.73 -6.52 -7.91
N ALA A 38 -10.37 -5.45 -8.64
CA ALA A 38 -9.34 -5.50 -9.67
C ALA A 38 -7.94 -5.78 -9.08
N LEU A 39 -7.61 -5.18 -7.92
CA LEU A 39 -6.37 -5.47 -7.21
C LEU A 39 -6.31 -6.92 -6.74
N MET A 40 -7.40 -7.42 -6.14
CA MET A 40 -7.47 -8.81 -5.68
C MET A 40 -7.38 -9.82 -6.82
N ALA A 41 -7.90 -9.51 -8.01
CA ALA A 41 -7.77 -10.36 -9.20
C ALA A 41 -6.30 -10.56 -9.63
N VAL A 42 -5.41 -9.62 -9.31
CA VAL A 42 -3.97 -9.74 -9.58
C VAL A 42 -3.30 -10.72 -8.62
N LEU A 43 -3.83 -10.87 -7.40
CA LEU A 43 -3.29 -11.72 -6.32
C LEU A 43 -3.98 -13.09 -6.22
N ALA A 44 -5.06 -13.34 -6.97
CA ALA A 44 -5.95 -14.49 -6.76
C ALA A 44 -5.36 -15.84 -7.19
N ASP A 45 -4.19 -15.87 -7.82
CA ASP A 45 -3.57 -17.08 -8.35
C ASP A 45 -2.91 -17.96 -7.28
N ARG A 46 -2.62 -17.40 -6.10
CA ARG A 46 -2.03 -18.15 -4.97
C ARG A 46 -2.35 -17.52 -3.62
N ARG A 47 -2.18 -18.29 -2.55
CA ARG A 47 -2.12 -17.77 -1.19
C ARG A 47 -0.69 -17.38 -0.82
N HIS A 48 -0.59 -16.49 0.15
CA HIS A 48 0.68 -15.98 0.69
C HIS A 48 0.76 -16.34 2.18
N GLY A 49 1.87 -16.91 2.62
CA GLY A 49 2.05 -17.28 4.02
C GLY A 49 2.10 -16.04 4.91
N ARG A 50 3.01 -15.12 4.58
CA ARG A 50 3.20 -13.86 5.32
C ARG A 50 3.09 -12.66 4.39
N ALA A 51 2.19 -11.74 4.72
CA ALA A 51 2.02 -10.51 3.97
C ALA A 51 2.17 -9.28 4.87
N VAL A 52 2.63 -8.17 4.30
CA VAL A 52 2.63 -6.86 4.92
C VAL A 52 1.94 -5.85 4.01
N GLU A 53 1.00 -5.10 4.56
CA GLU A 53 0.36 -3.95 3.92
C GLU A 53 0.91 -2.66 4.52
N ILE A 54 1.51 -1.82 3.70
CA ILE A 54 2.13 -0.56 4.08
C ILE A 54 1.20 0.58 3.70
N GLY A 55 0.75 1.36 4.69
CA GLY A 55 -0.26 2.39 4.51
C GLY A 55 -1.68 1.82 4.45
N CYS A 56 -2.03 0.97 5.42
CA CYS A 56 -3.32 0.26 5.43
C CYS A 56 -4.54 1.19 5.66
N GLY A 57 -4.33 2.42 6.11
CA GLY A 57 -5.41 3.33 6.46
C GLY A 57 -6.39 2.71 7.45
N ALA A 58 -7.68 2.90 7.23
CA ALA A 58 -8.75 2.29 8.04
C ALA A 58 -9.04 0.82 7.70
N GLY A 59 -8.12 0.12 7.04
CA GLY A 59 -8.20 -1.33 6.81
C GLY A 59 -9.15 -1.77 5.70
N ALA A 60 -9.53 -0.87 4.78
CA ALA A 60 -10.49 -1.21 3.73
C ALA A 60 -9.93 -2.27 2.77
N PHE A 61 -8.68 -2.17 2.36
CA PHE A 61 -8.05 -3.19 1.53
C PHE A 61 -7.53 -4.37 2.37
N THR A 62 -7.16 -4.13 3.63
CA THR A 62 -6.75 -5.16 4.60
C THR A 62 -7.78 -6.29 4.70
N GLU A 63 -9.08 -5.97 4.74
CA GLU A 63 -10.16 -6.97 4.77
C GLU A 63 -10.09 -7.94 3.58
N HIS A 64 -9.77 -7.46 2.40
CA HIS A 64 -9.63 -8.28 1.20
C HIS A 64 -8.35 -9.13 1.24
N LEU A 65 -7.23 -8.56 1.71
CA LEU A 65 -5.94 -9.27 1.81
C LEU A 65 -6.00 -10.48 2.74
N ARG A 66 -6.85 -10.46 3.77
CA ARG A 66 -7.10 -11.64 4.63
C ARG A 66 -7.57 -12.87 3.86
N GLY A 67 -8.20 -12.68 2.71
CA GLY A 67 -8.62 -13.77 1.85
C GLY A 67 -7.47 -14.52 1.16
N VAL A 68 -6.30 -13.90 1.04
CA VAL A 68 -5.14 -14.42 0.28
C VAL A 68 -3.86 -14.53 1.10
N ALA A 69 -3.84 -14.09 2.36
CA ALA A 69 -2.71 -14.22 3.28
C ALA A 69 -3.08 -15.05 4.51
N ASP A 70 -2.12 -15.82 5.04
CA ASP A 70 -2.30 -16.59 6.27
C ASP A 70 -1.99 -15.73 7.51
N HIS A 71 -0.94 -14.91 7.43
CA HIS A 71 -0.57 -13.90 8.43
C HIS A 71 -0.41 -12.56 7.74
N LEU A 72 -1.08 -11.54 8.23
CA LEU A 72 -1.04 -10.20 7.67
C LEU A 72 -0.60 -9.19 8.72
N LEU A 73 0.46 -8.44 8.43
CA LEU A 73 0.82 -7.23 9.15
C LEU A 73 0.26 -6.04 8.39
N ALA A 74 -0.54 -5.21 9.05
CA ALA A 74 -1.07 -3.97 8.49
C ALA A 74 -0.46 -2.78 9.24
N LEU A 75 0.24 -1.92 8.50
CA LEU A 75 1.01 -0.81 9.05
C LEU A 75 0.48 0.52 8.50
N ASP A 76 0.30 1.49 9.39
CA ASP A 76 0.02 2.89 9.04
C ASP A 76 0.71 3.83 10.02
N VAL A 77 0.99 5.06 9.61
CA VAL A 77 1.63 6.06 10.46
C VAL A 77 0.68 6.65 11.50
N ALA A 78 -0.64 6.63 11.22
CA ALA A 78 -1.68 7.23 12.04
C ALA A 78 -2.31 6.20 13.00
N GLU A 79 -2.33 6.51 14.29
CA GLU A 79 -3.00 5.66 15.29
C GLU A 79 -4.51 5.61 15.08
N ALA A 80 -5.13 6.72 14.63
CA ALA A 80 -6.55 6.76 14.29
C ALA A 80 -6.90 5.82 13.13
N ALA A 81 -6.02 5.67 12.13
CA ALA A 81 -6.16 4.70 11.06
C ALA A 81 -6.15 3.27 11.63
N ILE A 82 -5.14 2.94 12.41
CA ILE A 82 -4.97 1.63 13.03
C ILE A 82 -6.15 1.25 13.94
N ALA A 83 -6.66 2.20 14.72
CA ALA A 83 -7.83 1.96 15.58
C ALA A 83 -9.06 1.55 14.73
N ARG A 84 -9.32 2.28 13.64
CA ARG A 84 -10.42 1.97 12.70
C ARG A 84 -10.20 0.64 11.97
N ALA A 85 -8.97 0.37 11.54
CA ALA A 85 -8.63 -0.88 10.86
C ALA A 85 -8.87 -2.11 11.77
N ARG A 86 -8.49 -2.01 13.05
CA ARG A 86 -8.77 -3.04 14.05
C ARG A 86 -10.28 -3.25 14.23
N GLU A 87 -11.05 -2.16 14.36
CA GLU A 87 -12.50 -2.23 14.51
C GLU A 87 -13.17 -2.85 13.28
N ARG A 88 -12.75 -2.45 12.06
CA ARG A 88 -13.22 -3.03 10.80
C ARG A 88 -12.94 -4.52 10.73
N CYS A 89 -11.70 -4.92 10.92
CA CYS A 89 -11.29 -6.33 10.82
C CYS A 89 -11.79 -7.23 11.96
N ALA A 90 -12.14 -6.66 13.12
CA ALA A 90 -12.74 -7.43 14.20
C ALA A 90 -14.15 -7.98 13.85
N ARG A 91 -14.86 -7.31 12.94
CA ARG A 91 -16.17 -7.75 12.43
C ARG A 91 -16.07 -8.84 11.36
N ALA A 92 -14.89 -9.03 10.80
CA ALA A 92 -14.65 -9.97 9.72
C ALA A 92 -14.27 -11.37 10.25
N ILE A 93 -14.43 -12.37 9.38
CA ILE A 93 -14.34 -13.82 9.58
C ILE A 93 -13.29 -14.26 10.64
N PRO A 94 -13.67 -15.07 11.64
CA PRO A 94 -12.73 -15.66 12.59
C PRO A 94 -11.68 -16.53 11.88
N GLY A 95 -10.41 -16.37 12.23
CA GLY A 95 -9.38 -17.34 11.86
C GLY A 95 -8.14 -16.81 11.15
N ASN A 96 -8.14 -15.61 10.60
CA ASN A 96 -6.93 -15.01 10.03
C ASN A 96 -6.49 -13.84 10.91
N ALA A 97 -5.40 -14.01 11.63
CA ALA A 97 -4.83 -12.96 12.48
C ALA A 97 -4.27 -11.83 11.61
N VAL A 98 -4.70 -10.61 11.89
CA VAL A 98 -4.08 -9.40 11.37
C VAL A 98 -3.43 -8.69 12.54
N ASP A 99 -2.13 -8.47 12.43
CA ASP A 99 -1.37 -7.62 13.34
C ASP A 99 -1.41 -6.18 12.82
N PHE A 100 -1.77 -5.24 13.68
CA PHE A 100 -1.84 -3.83 13.34
C PHE A 100 -0.78 -3.04 14.09
N VAL A 101 0.03 -2.27 13.36
CA VAL A 101 1.12 -1.48 13.92
C VAL A 101 1.02 -0.03 13.44
N ALA A 102 0.99 0.90 14.41
CA ALA A 102 1.18 2.32 14.11
C ALA A 102 2.67 2.62 14.06
N ALA A 103 3.21 2.81 12.84
CA ALA A 103 4.63 3.08 12.63
C ALA A 103 4.88 3.85 11.33
N ASN A 104 5.99 4.57 11.29
CA ASN A 104 6.50 5.16 10.07
C ASN A 104 7.15 4.08 9.19
N ALA A 105 6.65 3.87 7.98
CA ALA A 105 7.18 2.87 7.07
C ALA A 105 8.66 3.09 6.71
N MET A 106 9.12 4.35 6.71
CA MET A 106 10.51 4.69 6.40
C MET A 106 11.50 4.41 7.56
N GLU A 107 11.00 4.00 8.71
CA GLU A 107 11.78 3.69 9.93
C GLU A 107 11.53 2.25 10.41
N TYR A 108 10.61 1.53 9.74
CA TYR A 108 10.24 0.18 10.12
C TYR A 108 11.20 -0.84 9.51
N ASP A 109 11.74 -1.74 10.31
CA ASP A 109 12.70 -2.77 9.86
C ASP A 109 11.94 -3.97 9.24
N PHE A 110 11.72 -3.90 7.92
CA PHE A 110 11.03 -4.94 7.17
C PHE A 110 11.88 -6.21 7.01
N GLU A 111 13.21 -6.11 7.03
CA GLU A 111 14.10 -7.26 6.94
C GLU A 111 14.08 -8.07 8.25
N ALA A 112 14.16 -7.40 9.41
CA ALA A 112 14.12 -8.09 10.70
C ALA A 112 12.76 -8.76 10.98
N THR A 113 11.68 -8.20 10.43
CA THR A 113 10.32 -8.76 10.59
C THR A 113 9.90 -9.71 9.47
N GLY A 114 10.66 -9.78 8.38
CA GLY A 114 10.47 -10.70 7.25
C GLY A 114 10.92 -12.14 7.55
N PRO A 115 11.15 -12.96 6.51
CA PRO A 115 10.87 -12.64 5.12
C PRO A 115 9.37 -12.59 4.79
N TRP A 116 9.01 -11.80 3.77
CA TRP A 116 7.63 -11.60 3.34
C TRP A 116 7.34 -12.31 2.02
N ASP A 117 6.22 -13.03 1.94
CA ASP A 117 5.73 -13.62 0.68
C ASP A 117 4.99 -12.58 -0.17
N LEU A 118 4.45 -11.55 0.47
CA LEU A 118 3.77 -10.43 -0.20
C LEU A 118 4.00 -9.12 0.56
N VAL A 119 4.48 -8.13 -0.15
CA VAL A 119 4.50 -6.72 0.26
C VAL A 119 3.45 -5.96 -0.56
N VAL A 120 2.65 -5.13 0.09
CA VAL A 120 1.54 -4.39 -0.54
C VAL A 120 1.69 -2.89 -0.27
N LEU A 121 1.70 -2.11 -1.35
CA LEU A 121 1.70 -0.65 -1.35
C LEU A 121 0.54 -0.17 -2.25
N VAL A 122 -0.59 0.21 -1.64
CA VAL A 122 -1.77 0.71 -2.35
C VAL A 122 -1.99 2.17 -1.97
N GLU A 123 -1.88 3.06 -2.95
CA GLU A 123 -2.01 4.52 -2.79
C GLU A 123 -1.06 5.11 -1.74
N THR A 124 0.15 4.57 -1.60
CA THR A 124 1.07 4.90 -0.50
C THR A 124 2.36 5.55 -0.96
N ILE A 125 3.01 5.02 -2.00
CA ILE A 125 4.39 5.40 -2.37
C ILE A 125 4.53 6.88 -2.73
N TYR A 126 3.54 7.48 -3.39
CA TYR A 126 3.60 8.88 -3.76
C TYR A 126 3.45 9.81 -2.55
N CYS A 127 2.75 9.37 -1.49
CA CYS A 127 2.68 10.09 -0.22
C CYS A 127 4.06 10.15 0.45
N LEU A 128 4.79 9.04 0.44
CA LEU A 128 6.17 8.99 0.91
C LEU A 128 7.08 9.86 0.04
N GLY A 129 6.98 9.73 -1.28
CA GLY A 129 7.78 10.50 -2.24
C GLY A 129 7.53 12.00 -2.22
N TRP A 130 6.41 12.46 -1.68
CA TRP A 130 6.18 13.88 -1.42
C TRP A 130 7.00 14.42 -0.26
N LEU A 131 7.26 13.60 0.76
CA LEU A 131 7.86 14.03 2.01
C LEU A 131 9.34 13.69 2.11
N TYR A 132 9.75 12.58 1.53
CA TYR A 132 11.11 12.08 1.60
C TYR A 132 11.88 12.34 0.30
N PRO A 133 13.19 12.62 0.36
CA PRO A 133 14.03 12.70 -0.82
C PRO A 133 13.94 11.43 -1.65
N PHE A 134 14.05 11.57 -2.97
CA PHE A 134 14.02 10.40 -3.87
C PHE A 134 15.10 9.35 -3.53
N PHE A 135 16.22 9.79 -3.00
CA PHE A 135 17.29 8.89 -2.52
C PHE A 135 16.77 7.97 -1.38
N ASP A 136 16.06 8.53 -0.41
CA ASP A 136 15.51 7.75 0.72
C ASP A 136 14.45 6.77 0.22
N ILE A 137 13.62 7.17 -0.76
CA ILE A 137 12.65 6.27 -1.40
C ILE A 137 13.37 5.14 -2.15
N GLY A 138 14.53 5.42 -2.75
CA GLY A 138 15.38 4.41 -3.37
C GLY A 138 15.90 3.37 -2.38
N LEU A 139 16.39 3.81 -1.23
CA LEU A 139 16.82 2.91 -0.14
C LEU A 139 15.64 2.07 0.40
N PHE A 140 14.50 2.70 0.61
CA PHE A 140 13.28 2.01 1.02
C PHE A 140 12.85 0.91 0.04
N ALA A 141 12.92 1.19 -1.27
CA ALA A 141 12.61 0.18 -2.29
C ALA A 141 13.61 -0.99 -2.27
N MET A 142 14.91 -0.72 -2.03
CA MET A 142 15.93 -1.77 -1.86
C MET A 142 15.65 -2.64 -0.62
N GLU A 143 15.31 -2.00 0.50
CA GLU A 143 14.96 -2.69 1.75
C GLU A 143 13.74 -3.61 1.56
N LEU A 144 12.66 -3.11 0.93
CA LEU A 144 11.49 -3.92 0.65
C LEU A 144 11.80 -5.11 -0.28
N ALA A 145 12.65 -4.89 -1.29
CA ALA A 145 13.10 -5.97 -2.17
C ALA A 145 13.93 -7.03 -1.42
N ALA A 146 14.79 -6.60 -0.49
CA ALA A 146 15.58 -7.50 0.36
C ALA A 146 14.71 -8.26 1.38
N ALA A 147 13.67 -7.63 1.91
CA ALA A 147 12.75 -8.22 2.87
C ALA A 147 11.79 -9.26 2.27
N LEU A 148 11.63 -9.32 0.94
CA LEU A 148 10.85 -10.36 0.27
C LEU A 148 11.52 -11.72 0.38
N ALA A 149 10.75 -12.77 0.58
CA ALA A 149 11.21 -14.15 0.42
C ALA A 149 11.64 -14.42 -1.04
N PRO A 150 12.51 -15.42 -1.31
CA PRO A 150 12.73 -15.90 -2.67
C PRO A 150 11.40 -16.28 -3.34
N GLY A 151 11.11 -15.73 -4.51
CA GLY A 151 9.81 -15.85 -5.18
C GLY A 151 8.67 -15.06 -4.55
N GLY A 152 8.93 -14.27 -3.50
CA GLY A 152 7.99 -13.33 -2.89
C GLY A 152 7.59 -12.21 -3.85
N ARG A 153 6.44 -11.59 -3.62
CA ARG A 153 5.82 -10.61 -4.51
C ARG A 153 5.68 -9.24 -3.86
N LEU A 154 5.70 -8.21 -4.68
CA LEU A 154 5.33 -6.85 -4.27
C LEU A 154 4.21 -6.35 -5.18
N LEU A 155 3.06 -5.99 -4.57
CA LEU A 155 1.96 -5.31 -5.24
C LEU A 155 2.12 -3.80 -5.04
N LEU A 156 2.28 -3.08 -6.14
CA LEU A 156 2.28 -1.63 -6.18
C LEU A 156 1.05 -1.15 -6.96
N SER A 157 0.22 -0.33 -6.31
CA SER A 157 -0.97 0.24 -6.96
C SER A 157 -1.08 1.71 -6.65
N ASN A 158 -1.19 2.52 -7.70
CA ASN A 158 -1.32 3.97 -7.55
C ASN A 158 -2.26 4.54 -8.60
N THR A 159 -3.13 5.44 -8.18
CA THR A 159 -3.89 6.30 -9.09
C THR A 159 -2.93 7.18 -9.89
N PHE A 160 -3.18 7.36 -11.17
CA PHE A 160 -2.37 8.21 -12.04
C PHE A 160 -3.23 8.94 -13.10
N GLY A 161 -2.74 10.09 -13.55
CA GLY A 161 -3.38 10.85 -14.63
C GLY A 161 -4.57 11.71 -14.20
N ALA A 162 -4.82 11.87 -12.91
CA ALA A 162 -5.72 12.93 -12.43
C ALA A 162 -5.08 14.28 -12.77
N GLU A 163 -5.70 15.05 -13.66
CA GLU A 163 -5.10 16.30 -14.17
C GLU A 163 -4.89 17.35 -13.07
N ARG A 164 -5.71 17.30 -12.02
CA ARG A 164 -5.69 18.28 -10.93
C ARG A 164 -4.75 17.89 -9.78
N ASP A 165 -4.32 16.65 -9.73
CA ASP A 165 -3.44 16.19 -8.64
C ASP A 165 -1.99 16.10 -9.13
N TRP A 166 -1.15 16.93 -8.57
CA TRP A 166 0.28 17.00 -8.93
C TRP A 166 1.08 15.79 -8.42
N LEU A 167 0.61 15.07 -7.38
CA LEU A 167 1.24 13.85 -6.86
C LEU A 167 1.00 12.64 -7.77
N MET A 168 -0.14 12.61 -8.48
CA MET A 168 -0.57 11.48 -9.30
C MET A 168 -0.20 11.65 -10.78
N ARG A 169 0.84 12.44 -11.08
CA ARG A 169 1.31 12.62 -12.45
C ARG A 169 1.85 11.31 -13.01
N PRO A 170 1.52 10.94 -14.27
CA PRO A 170 1.99 9.70 -14.88
C PRO A 170 3.51 9.53 -14.82
N CYS A 171 4.28 10.59 -15.00
CA CYS A 171 5.74 10.54 -14.91
C CYS A 171 6.23 10.13 -13.52
N LEU A 172 5.61 10.62 -12.44
CA LEU A 172 5.98 10.27 -11.06
C LEU A 172 5.59 8.82 -10.74
N ILE A 173 4.36 8.43 -11.07
CA ILE A 173 3.88 7.07 -10.81
C ILE A 173 4.71 6.04 -11.57
N ASN A 174 5.03 6.30 -12.85
CA ASN A 174 5.91 5.44 -13.62
C ASN A 174 7.33 5.39 -13.05
N THR A 175 7.86 6.50 -12.51
CA THR A 175 9.17 6.53 -11.85
C THR A 175 9.19 5.62 -10.63
N TYR A 176 8.16 5.66 -9.78
CA TYR A 176 8.06 4.75 -8.63
C TYR A 176 7.91 3.28 -9.07
N ARG A 177 7.11 3.01 -10.11
CA ARG A 177 7.01 1.67 -10.69
C ARG A 177 8.38 1.17 -11.17
N ASP A 178 9.12 1.99 -11.93
CA ASP A 178 10.42 1.61 -12.49
C ASP A 178 11.50 1.48 -11.41
N LEU A 179 11.36 2.18 -10.28
CA LEU A 179 12.27 2.04 -9.14
C LEU A 179 12.32 0.59 -8.63
N PHE A 180 11.18 -0.08 -8.51
CA PHE A 180 11.14 -1.48 -8.06
C PHE A 180 11.79 -2.44 -9.09
N ARG A 181 11.72 -2.13 -10.37
CA ARG A 181 12.48 -2.87 -11.40
C ARG A 181 13.99 -2.64 -11.25
N ASN A 182 14.39 -1.40 -10.99
CA ASN A 182 15.80 -1.00 -10.86
C ASN A 182 16.48 -1.60 -9.62
N VAL A 183 15.72 -1.91 -8.57
CA VAL A 183 16.23 -2.62 -7.39
C VAL A 183 16.21 -4.14 -7.55
N GLY A 184 15.93 -4.66 -8.74
CA GLY A 184 16.10 -6.07 -9.10
C GLY A 184 14.84 -6.92 -9.01
N LEU A 185 13.66 -6.33 -8.83
CA LEU A 185 12.40 -7.07 -8.90
C LEU A 185 11.96 -7.24 -10.36
N GLU A 186 11.51 -8.43 -10.71
CA GLU A 186 10.89 -8.72 -12.01
C GLU A 186 9.44 -8.25 -12.05
N LEU A 187 9.06 -7.48 -13.07
CA LEU A 187 7.66 -7.15 -13.31
C LEU A 187 6.92 -8.38 -13.85
N GLU A 188 6.12 -9.03 -13.01
CA GLU A 188 5.38 -10.24 -13.34
C GLU A 188 4.07 -9.94 -14.06
N ARG A 189 3.37 -8.89 -13.63
CA ARG A 189 2.10 -8.44 -14.22
C ARG A 189 1.94 -6.95 -14.09
N GLU A 190 1.39 -6.32 -15.11
CA GLU A 190 0.95 -4.92 -15.06
C GLU A 190 -0.42 -4.77 -15.73
N THR A 191 -1.30 -4.01 -15.12
CA THR A 191 -2.62 -3.68 -15.66
C THR A 191 -3.04 -2.28 -15.23
N THR A 192 -4.03 -1.74 -15.91
CA THR A 192 -4.67 -0.48 -15.53
C THR A 192 -6.13 -0.73 -15.23
N PHE A 193 -6.56 -0.37 -14.03
CA PHE A 193 -7.98 -0.24 -13.71
C PHE A 193 -8.44 1.16 -14.08
N THR A 194 -9.60 1.29 -14.73
CA THR A 194 -10.25 2.57 -15.05
C THR A 194 -11.66 2.57 -14.49
N GLY A 195 -12.04 3.63 -13.81
CA GLY A 195 -13.39 3.77 -13.25
C GLY A 195 -13.76 5.23 -13.05
N ILE A 196 -15.04 5.47 -12.77
CA ILE A 196 -15.58 6.81 -12.54
C ILE A 196 -15.94 6.95 -11.06
N LYS A 197 -15.44 8.03 -10.43
CA LYS A 197 -15.79 8.43 -9.07
C LYS A 197 -16.17 9.90 -9.08
N ASP A 198 -17.33 10.22 -8.52
CA ASP A 198 -17.85 11.60 -8.43
C ASP A 198 -17.88 12.33 -9.79
N GLY A 199 -18.13 11.59 -10.88
CA GLY A 199 -18.22 12.11 -12.25
C GLY A 199 -16.86 12.31 -12.94
N GLU A 200 -15.75 12.01 -12.29
CA GLU A 200 -14.39 12.08 -12.86
C GLU A 200 -13.85 10.67 -13.14
N GLU A 201 -13.14 10.52 -14.26
CA GLU A 201 -12.44 9.27 -14.59
C GLU A 201 -11.12 9.19 -13.85
N PHE A 202 -10.90 8.07 -13.16
CA PHE A 202 -9.65 7.71 -12.53
C PHE A 202 -9.06 6.47 -13.16
N ARG A 203 -7.74 6.48 -13.33
CA ARG A 203 -6.96 5.33 -13.77
C ARG A 203 -6.01 4.94 -12.65
N VAL A 204 -5.88 3.64 -12.42
CA VAL A 204 -5.00 3.08 -11.40
C VAL A 204 -4.04 2.12 -12.07
N LEU A 205 -2.75 2.43 -11.98
CA LEU A 205 -1.70 1.51 -12.42
C LEU A 205 -1.49 0.46 -11.34
N VAL A 206 -1.60 -0.80 -11.71
CA VAL A 206 -1.42 -1.96 -10.83
C VAL A 206 -0.26 -2.77 -11.36
N SER A 207 0.83 -2.82 -10.61
CA SER A 207 2.04 -3.55 -10.97
C SER A 207 2.34 -4.61 -9.90
N LEU A 208 2.47 -5.87 -10.33
CA LEU A 208 2.90 -6.98 -9.49
C LEU A 208 4.32 -7.34 -9.86
N PHE A 209 5.19 -7.25 -8.89
CA PHE A 209 6.60 -7.62 -9.02
C PHE A 209 6.87 -8.93 -8.29
N ARG A 210 7.97 -9.59 -8.67
CA ARG A 210 8.47 -10.80 -8.04
C ARG A 210 9.96 -10.69 -7.77
N ARG A 211 10.39 -11.11 -6.57
CA ARG A 211 11.80 -11.36 -6.29
C ARG A 211 12.21 -12.69 -6.94
N GLN A 212 13.32 -12.68 -7.65
CA GLN A 212 13.91 -13.91 -8.21
C GLN A 212 14.22 -14.92 -7.09
N PRO A 213 14.15 -16.24 -7.36
CA PRO A 213 14.50 -17.29 -6.42
C PRO A 213 15.95 -17.23 -5.93
#